data_f787b562c3d8c35355a4a37b195e4aff
#
_entry.id   f787b562c3d8c35355a4a37b195e4aff
#
_cell.length_a   1.000
_cell.length_b   1.000
_cell.length_c   1.000
_cell.angle_alpha   90.00
_cell.angle_beta   90.00
_cell.angle_gamma   90.00
#
_symmetry.space_group_name_H-M   'P 1'
#
loop_
_entity.id
_entity.type
_entity.pdbx_description
1 polymer ?
#
loop_
_entity_poly.entity_id
_entity_poly.type
_entity_poly.pdbx_seq_one_letter_code
_entity_poly.pdbx_strand_id
1 'polypeptide(L)'
;MGGIANTSSDEFNALVAQFPKMPFVLEHLAGGSDGAGFPANGPGPQPPYARYKKALELAEYPNTYMKLPGLGELSRRPQVLKTRYGFDFYDSIPPLVELAHDAFSPNRLMWGSDYPPVSQREGYRNASLGILDHPAFNTQEEREWVMSKTALSVFKFE
;
A
#
# COMPACT_ATOMS: atom_id res chain seq x y z
N MET A 1 3.76 12.31 -4.33
CA MET A 1 3.62 12.97 -3.02
C MET A 1 2.61 12.20 -2.20
N GLY A 2 2.98 11.72 -1.03
CA GLY A 2 2.12 10.80 -0.37
C GLY A 2 2.18 10.82 1.15
N GLY A 3 2.00 11.98 1.77
CA GLY A 3 1.70 11.99 3.20
C GLY A 3 0.21 11.83 3.42
N ILE A 4 -0.21 11.01 4.40
CA ILE A 4 -1.62 10.78 4.73
C ILE A 4 -2.40 12.08 4.97
N ALA A 5 -1.74 13.14 5.45
CA ALA A 5 -2.36 14.44 5.64
C ALA A 5 -2.89 15.04 4.35
N ASN A 6 -2.19 14.82 3.23
CA ASN A 6 -2.60 15.31 1.92
C ASN A 6 -3.66 14.42 1.29
N THR A 7 -3.42 13.11 1.25
CA THR A 7 -4.32 12.15 0.59
C THR A 7 -5.67 12.01 1.29
N SER A 8 -5.78 12.35 2.57
CA SER A 8 -7.03 12.37 3.33
C SER A 8 -7.69 13.76 3.37
N SER A 9 -7.19 14.76 2.61
CA SER A 9 -7.76 16.08 2.60
C SER A 9 -8.88 16.24 1.57
N ASP A 10 -9.82 17.12 1.86
CA ASP A 10 -10.92 17.45 0.94
C ASP A 10 -10.41 18.17 -0.31
N GLU A 11 -9.34 18.96 -0.18
CA GLU A 11 -8.69 19.66 -1.28
C GLU A 11 -8.07 18.67 -2.29
N PHE A 12 -7.43 17.60 -1.82
CA PHE A 12 -6.88 16.59 -2.69
C PHE A 12 -7.98 15.77 -3.37
N ASN A 13 -9.04 15.44 -2.65
CA ASN A 13 -10.22 14.80 -3.22
C ASN A 13 -10.84 15.65 -4.34
N ALA A 14 -11.06 16.95 -4.09
CA ALA A 14 -11.55 17.89 -5.08
C ALA A 14 -10.61 18.03 -6.30
N LEU A 15 -9.29 17.96 -6.09
CA LEU A 15 -8.30 17.97 -7.17
C LEU A 15 -8.44 16.74 -8.07
N VAL A 16 -8.56 15.55 -7.48
CA VAL A 16 -8.73 14.29 -8.24
C VAL A 16 -9.99 14.35 -9.10
N ALA A 17 -11.10 14.86 -8.54
CA ALA A 17 -12.37 15.02 -9.24
C ALA A 17 -12.27 15.93 -10.48
N GLN A 18 -11.39 16.94 -10.47
CA GLN A 18 -11.19 17.86 -11.59
C GLN A 18 -10.47 17.22 -12.79
N PHE A 19 -9.73 16.14 -12.59
CA PHE A 19 -8.91 15.52 -13.62
C PHE A 19 -9.24 14.03 -13.86
N PRO A 20 -10.47 13.72 -14.30
CA PRO A 20 -10.94 12.32 -14.36
C PRO A 20 -10.19 11.44 -15.40
N LYS A 21 -9.43 12.06 -16.31
CA LYS A 21 -8.64 11.33 -17.32
C LYS A 21 -7.17 11.17 -16.92
N MET A 22 -6.72 11.82 -15.86
CA MET A 22 -5.35 11.73 -15.39
C MET A 22 -5.23 10.61 -14.34
N PRO A 23 -4.33 9.64 -14.50
CA PRO A 23 -4.11 8.63 -13.47
C PRO A 23 -3.42 9.24 -12.25
N PHE A 24 -3.98 9.02 -11.07
CA PHE A 24 -3.39 9.37 -9.80
C PHE A 24 -2.89 8.11 -9.11
N VAL A 25 -1.60 8.02 -8.86
CA VAL A 25 -0.98 6.90 -8.15
C VAL A 25 -0.63 7.35 -6.74
N LEU A 26 -1.31 6.76 -5.76
CA LEU A 26 -1.11 7.04 -4.34
C LEU A 26 0.05 6.18 -3.82
N GLU A 27 1.09 6.83 -3.36
CA GLU A 27 2.30 6.16 -2.86
C GLU A 27 2.11 5.65 -1.43
N HIS A 28 2.78 4.56 -1.07
CA HIS A 28 2.93 4.06 0.30
C HIS A 28 1.59 3.93 1.06
N LEU A 29 0.61 3.18 0.48
CA LEU A 29 -0.73 3.09 1.05
C LEU A 29 -1.32 4.48 1.33
N ALA A 30 -1.21 5.39 0.36
CA ALA A 30 -1.61 6.80 0.51
C ALA A 30 -0.96 7.51 1.73
N GLY A 31 0.20 7.05 2.16
CA GLY A 31 0.89 7.52 3.37
C GLY A 31 0.35 6.92 4.67
N GLY A 32 -0.42 5.84 4.59
CA GLY A 32 -1.10 5.21 5.74
C GLY A 32 -0.19 4.60 6.79
N SER A 33 1.09 4.40 6.49
CA SER A 33 2.04 3.83 7.46
C SER A 33 2.32 4.74 8.67
N ASP A 34 2.07 6.04 8.56
CA ASP A 34 2.31 7.05 9.62
C ASP A 34 3.69 6.90 10.31
N GLY A 35 4.70 6.47 9.55
CA GLY A 35 6.06 6.28 10.07
C GLY A 35 6.26 5.05 10.96
N ALA A 36 5.38 4.06 10.91
CA ALA A 36 5.50 2.81 11.69
C ALA A 36 6.70 1.95 11.32
N GLY A 37 7.18 2.08 10.06
CA GLY A 37 8.29 1.29 9.53
C GLY A 37 9.66 1.66 10.10
N PHE A 38 10.70 1.30 9.39
CA PHE A 38 12.09 1.59 9.78
C PHE A 38 12.72 2.65 8.86
N PRO A 39 13.37 3.70 9.43
CA PRO A 39 13.36 4.05 10.86
C PRO A 39 11.98 4.54 11.32
N ALA A 40 11.54 4.06 12.49
CA ALA A 40 10.24 4.45 13.04
C ALA A 40 10.25 5.92 13.49
N ASN A 41 9.40 6.73 12.88
CA ASN A 41 9.28 8.16 13.20
C ASN A 41 8.05 8.48 14.05
N GLY A 42 7.20 7.48 14.31
CA GLY A 42 5.96 7.67 15.05
C GLY A 42 5.38 6.35 15.57
N PRO A 43 4.21 6.41 16.22
CA PRO A 43 3.55 5.23 16.80
C PRO A 43 2.96 4.28 15.73
N GLY A 44 2.93 4.71 14.48
CA GLY A 44 2.24 4.01 13.41
C GLY A 44 0.72 4.22 13.42
N PRO A 45 0.02 3.66 12.41
CA PRO A 45 -1.43 3.78 12.30
C PRO A 45 -2.14 3.09 13.46
N GLN A 46 -3.14 3.75 14.01
CA GLN A 46 -3.92 3.28 15.17
C GLN A 46 -5.40 3.10 14.79
N PRO A 47 -6.08 2.06 15.30
CA PRO A 47 -7.53 1.95 15.16
C PRO A 47 -8.25 3.22 15.66
N PRO A 48 -9.35 3.61 15.02
CA PRO A 48 -10.08 2.97 13.93
C PRO A 48 -9.56 3.29 12.52
N TYR A 49 -8.32 3.74 12.35
CA TYR A 49 -7.67 4.12 11.07
C TYR A 49 -8.43 5.22 10.32
N ALA A 50 -8.99 6.18 11.02
CA ALA A 50 -9.93 7.16 10.46
C ALA A 50 -9.32 7.96 9.29
N ARG A 51 -8.07 8.45 9.45
CA ARG A 51 -7.38 9.19 8.37
C ARG A 51 -7.10 8.31 7.15
N TYR A 52 -6.72 7.06 7.37
CA TYR A 52 -6.49 6.13 6.28
C TYR A 52 -7.80 5.81 5.54
N LYS A 53 -8.87 5.52 6.27
CA LYS A 53 -10.19 5.31 5.68
C LYS A 53 -10.68 6.51 4.87
N LYS A 54 -10.39 7.73 5.33
CA LYS A 54 -10.69 8.95 4.57
C LYS A 54 -9.90 9.00 3.26
N ALA A 55 -8.62 8.62 3.26
CA ALA A 55 -7.83 8.52 2.03
C ALA A 55 -8.34 7.42 1.08
N LEU A 56 -8.92 6.33 1.60
CA LEU A 56 -9.52 5.27 0.79
C LEU A 56 -10.79 5.71 0.04
N GLU A 57 -11.44 6.81 0.43
CA GLU A 57 -12.57 7.39 -0.32
C GLU A 57 -12.16 7.78 -1.76
N LEU A 58 -10.86 8.03 -2.00
CA LEU A 58 -10.33 8.26 -3.34
C LEU A 58 -10.56 7.08 -4.30
N ALA A 59 -10.86 5.89 -3.80
CA ALA A 59 -11.25 4.75 -4.60
C ALA A 59 -12.57 4.94 -5.38
N GLU A 60 -13.38 5.93 -5.02
CA GLU A 60 -14.58 6.32 -5.79
C GLU A 60 -14.22 6.79 -7.21
N TYR A 61 -13.01 7.30 -7.40
CA TYR A 61 -12.53 7.76 -8.70
C TYR A 61 -11.84 6.62 -9.45
N PRO A 62 -12.31 6.26 -10.67
CA PRO A 62 -11.78 5.12 -11.42
C PRO A 62 -10.34 5.31 -11.90
N ASN A 63 -9.84 6.53 -11.89
CA ASN A 63 -8.49 6.92 -12.30
C ASN A 63 -7.48 6.99 -11.14
N THR A 64 -7.85 6.50 -9.95
CA THR A 64 -6.96 6.41 -8.79
C THR A 64 -6.44 4.99 -8.61
N TYR A 65 -5.17 4.89 -8.30
CA TYR A 65 -4.42 3.66 -8.07
C TYR A 65 -3.62 3.79 -6.79
N MET A 66 -3.28 2.67 -6.13
CA MET A 66 -2.50 2.70 -4.90
C MET A 66 -1.30 1.77 -4.98
N LYS A 67 -0.15 2.26 -4.54
CA LYS A 67 1.05 1.44 -4.34
C LYS A 67 1.09 0.85 -2.95
N LEU A 68 1.32 -0.46 -2.91
CA LEU A 68 1.57 -1.23 -1.71
C LEU A 68 3.09 -1.30 -1.50
N PRO A 69 3.62 -0.80 -0.39
CA PRO A 69 5.04 -0.93 -0.05
C PRO A 69 5.35 -2.32 0.48
N GLY A 70 6.61 -2.58 0.80
CA GLY A 70 6.95 -3.71 1.63
C GLY A 70 6.36 -3.59 3.04
N LEU A 71 5.96 -4.71 3.64
CA LEU A 71 5.29 -4.73 4.94
C LEU A 71 6.16 -4.19 6.10
N GLY A 72 7.47 -4.05 5.87
CA GLY A 72 8.39 -3.37 6.79
C GLY A 72 8.07 -1.90 7.06
N GLU A 73 7.20 -1.29 6.25
CA GLU A 73 6.66 0.04 6.54
C GLU A 73 5.52 0.02 7.56
N LEU A 74 4.86 -1.12 7.73
CA LEU A 74 3.71 -1.27 8.62
C LEU A 74 4.11 -1.83 9.99
N SER A 75 5.29 -2.45 10.09
CA SER A 75 5.77 -3.09 11.30
C SER A 75 7.27 -2.91 11.47
N ARG A 76 7.72 -2.91 12.72
CA ARG A 76 9.15 -2.83 13.01
C ARG A 76 9.86 -4.10 12.57
N ARG A 77 11.09 -3.90 12.15
CA ARG A 77 11.99 -5.01 11.85
C ARG A 77 12.03 -5.96 13.03
N PRO A 78 12.22 -6.82 13.44
CA PRO A 78 12.24 -8.22 13.78
C PRO A 78 10.94 -8.97 13.49
N GLN A 79 9.81 -8.30 13.52
CA GLN A 79 8.54 -8.96 13.21
C GLN A 79 8.48 -9.36 11.73
N VAL A 80 8.92 -8.49 10.85
CA VAL A 80 8.97 -8.74 9.41
C VAL A 80 9.96 -9.86 9.02
N LEU A 81 11.05 -10.01 9.78
CA LEU A 81 12.09 -11.00 9.47
C LEU A 81 11.83 -12.39 10.05
N LYS A 82 10.99 -12.50 11.08
CA LYS A 82 10.75 -13.77 11.77
C LYS A 82 9.89 -14.75 10.99
N THR A 83 9.18 -14.30 9.98
CA THR A 83 8.11 -15.08 9.39
C THR A 83 8.22 -15.13 7.87
N ARG A 84 8.94 -16.11 7.38
CA ARG A 84 8.76 -16.54 6.01
C ARG A 84 7.49 -17.40 5.81
N TYR A 85 6.91 -17.90 6.91
CA TYR A 85 5.87 -18.93 6.86
C TYR A 85 4.84 -18.89 8.00
N GLY A 86 4.79 -17.81 8.81
CA GLY A 86 3.84 -17.72 9.91
C GLY A 86 2.66 -16.84 9.52
N PHE A 87 1.47 -17.42 9.44
CA PHE A 87 0.22 -16.69 9.22
C PHE A 87 -0.04 -15.64 10.32
N ASP A 88 0.46 -15.87 11.52
CA ASP A 88 0.40 -14.95 12.67
C ASP A 88 1.07 -13.59 12.41
N PHE A 89 1.95 -13.50 11.40
CA PHE A 89 2.63 -12.25 11.07
C PHE A 89 1.64 -11.20 10.55
N TYR A 90 0.75 -11.57 9.65
CA TYR A 90 -0.20 -10.62 9.07
C TYR A 90 -1.20 -10.12 10.11
N ASP A 91 -1.56 -10.94 11.08
CA ASP A 91 -2.43 -10.55 12.20
C ASP A 91 -1.75 -9.56 13.16
N SER A 92 -0.43 -9.48 13.12
CA SER A 92 0.36 -8.58 13.99
C SER A 92 0.61 -7.19 13.43
N ILE A 93 0.25 -6.95 12.17
CA ILE A 93 0.41 -5.66 11.50
C ILE A 93 -0.95 -4.96 11.31
N PRO A 94 -0.98 -3.62 11.17
CA PRO A 94 -2.21 -2.92 10.85
C PRO A 94 -2.81 -3.42 9.53
N PRO A 95 -4.13 -3.67 9.43
CA PRO A 95 -4.80 -4.26 8.26
C PRO A 95 -4.98 -3.26 7.11
N LEU A 96 -3.92 -2.54 6.76
CA LEU A 96 -4.01 -1.50 5.75
C LEU A 96 -4.06 -2.06 4.32
N VAL A 97 -3.45 -3.22 4.10
CA VAL A 97 -3.49 -3.89 2.80
C VAL A 97 -4.89 -4.44 2.54
N GLU A 98 -5.52 -5.05 3.54
CA GLU A 98 -6.89 -5.54 3.47
C GLU A 98 -7.87 -4.41 3.20
N LEU A 99 -7.76 -3.32 3.94
CA LEU A 99 -8.59 -2.13 3.74
C LEU A 99 -8.41 -1.52 2.35
N ALA A 100 -7.18 -1.50 1.83
CA ALA A 100 -6.90 -1.06 0.46
C ALA A 100 -7.51 -2.00 -0.58
N HIS A 101 -7.38 -3.32 -0.36
CA HIS A 101 -7.97 -4.34 -1.23
C HIS A 101 -9.49 -4.16 -1.35
N ASP A 102 -10.17 -4.00 -0.22
CA ASP A 102 -11.63 -3.84 -0.18
C ASP A 102 -12.09 -2.55 -0.90
N ALA A 103 -11.30 -1.47 -0.79
CA ALA A 103 -11.64 -0.19 -1.40
C ALA A 103 -11.30 -0.13 -2.90
N PHE A 104 -10.08 -0.51 -3.29
CA PHE A 104 -9.56 -0.30 -4.65
C PHE A 104 -9.72 -1.51 -5.57
N SER A 105 -9.89 -2.70 -5.02
CA SER A 105 -9.78 -3.99 -5.74
C SER A 105 -8.37 -4.23 -6.34
N PRO A 106 -7.96 -5.49 -6.56
CA PRO A 106 -6.59 -5.84 -6.98
C PRO A 106 -6.11 -5.16 -8.26
N ASN A 107 -7.02 -4.90 -9.21
CA ASN A 107 -6.70 -4.28 -10.50
C ASN A 107 -6.39 -2.76 -10.43
N ARG A 108 -6.46 -2.17 -9.25
CA ARG A 108 -6.03 -0.80 -8.98
C ARG A 108 -4.98 -0.70 -7.87
N LEU A 109 -4.49 -1.86 -7.42
CA LEU A 109 -3.37 -1.96 -6.50
C LEU A 109 -2.10 -2.38 -7.26
N MET A 110 -0.95 -1.85 -6.89
CA MET A 110 0.32 -2.27 -7.44
C MET A 110 1.39 -2.33 -6.36
N TRP A 111 2.21 -3.36 -6.39
CA TRP A 111 3.36 -3.44 -5.51
C TRP A 111 4.48 -2.51 -5.98
N GLY A 112 5.13 -1.86 -5.01
CA GLY A 112 6.33 -1.06 -5.24
C GLY A 112 7.37 -1.35 -4.17
N SER A 113 8.62 -1.59 -4.57
CA SER A 113 9.68 -2.02 -3.66
C SER A 113 10.14 -0.95 -2.68
N ASP A 114 9.95 0.33 -3.03
CA ASP A 114 10.57 1.44 -2.30
C ASP A 114 12.10 1.24 -2.16
N TYR A 115 12.75 0.82 -3.25
CA TYR A 115 14.22 0.74 -3.29
C TYR A 115 14.82 2.16 -3.46
N PRO A 116 15.91 2.53 -2.76
CA PRO A 116 16.78 1.75 -1.86
C PRO A 116 16.32 1.54 -0.41
N PRO A 117 15.39 2.32 0.21
CA PRO A 117 15.04 2.17 1.63
C PRO A 117 14.67 0.75 2.05
N VAL A 118 13.99 -0.01 1.20
CA VAL A 118 13.62 -1.41 1.47
C VAL A 118 14.82 -2.29 1.82
N SER A 119 16.02 -2.01 1.29
CA SER A 119 17.23 -2.78 1.58
C SER A 119 17.69 -2.66 3.05
N GLN A 120 17.29 -1.59 3.72
CA GLN A 120 17.58 -1.35 5.14
C GLN A 120 16.48 -1.88 6.07
N ARG A 121 15.37 -2.34 5.51
CA ARG A 121 14.24 -2.92 6.24
C ARG A 121 14.26 -4.44 6.10
N GLU A 122 13.31 -4.99 5.37
CA GLU A 122 13.13 -6.44 5.14
C GLU A 122 13.91 -6.98 3.94
N GLY A 123 14.40 -6.10 3.09
CA GLY A 123 15.04 -6.43 1.84
C GLY A 123 14.04 -6.69 0.70
N TYR A 124 14.49 -6.49 -0.54
CA TYR A 124 13.66 -6.56 -1.75
C TYR A 124 12.85 -7.85 -1.86
N ARG A 125 13.52 -9.00 -1.67
CA ARG A 125 12.89 -10.32 -1.79
C ARG A 125 11.78 -10.52 -0.77
N ASN A 126 12.01 -10.15 0.50
CA ASN A 126 11.00 -10.34 1.54
C ASN A 126 9.83 -9.36 1.35
N ALA A 127 10.12 -8.13 0.90
CA ALA A 127 9.07 -7.17 0.58
C ALA A 127 8.13 -7.67 -0.53
N SER A 128 8.68 -8.23 -1.60
CA SER A 128 7.87 -8.79 -2.69
C SER A 128 7.07 -10.04 -2.25
N LEU A 129 7.70 -10.94 -1.50
CA LEU A 129 7.03 -12.14 -0.99
C LEU A 129 5.94 -11.80 0.03
N GLY A 130 6.16 -10.78 0.87
CA GLY A 130 5.17 -10.33 1.84
C GLY A 130 3.85 -9.90 1.20
N ILE A 131 3.91 -9.27 0.03
CA ILE A 131 2.70 -8.90 -0.73
C ILE A 131 2.18 -10.08 -1.55
N LEU A 132 3.05 -10.84 -2.22
CA LEU A 132 2.66 -11.99 -3.02
C LEU A 132 1.90 -13.06 -2.21
N ASP A 133 2.34 -13.30 -0.97
CA ASP A 133 1.77 -14.28 -0.06
C ASP A 133 0.71 -13.69 0.89
N HIS A 134 0.36 -12.40 0.71
CA HIS A 134 -0.57 -11.71 1.61
C HIS A 134 -1.97 -12.32 1.54
N PRO A 135 -2.62 -12.60 2.68
CA PRO A 135 -3.94 -13.25 2.74
C PRO A 135 -5.07 -12.50 2.01
N ALA A 136 -4.92 -11.19 1.83
CA ALA A 136 -5.89 -10.41 1.06
C ALA A 136 -5.96 -10.82 -0.41
N PHE A 137 -4.89 -11.41 -0.99
CA PHE A 137 -4.84 -11.82 -2.39
C PHE A 137 -5.00 -13.32 -2.51
N ASN A 138 -6.25 -13.77 -2.64
CA ASN A 138 -6.62 -15.18 -2.56
C ASN A 138 -6.44 -15.96 -3.87
N THR A 139 -6.46 -15.27 -5.02
CA THR A 139 -6.36 -15.90 -6.34
C THR A 139 -5.05 -15.57 -7.04
N GLN A 140 -4.67 -16.41 -7.98
CA GLN A 140 -3.51 -16.15 -8.84
C GLN A 140 -3.71 -14.87 -9.67
N GLU A 141 -4.92 -14.62 -10.12
CA GLU A 141 -5.25 -13.43 -10.90
C GLU A 141 -5.06 -12.14 -10.10
N GLU A 142 -5.51 -12.09 -8.84
CA GLU A 142 -5.29 -10.94 -7.95
C GLU A 142 -3.80 -10.66 -7.74
N ARG A 143 -3.00 -11.71 -7.51
CA ARG A 143 -1.55 -11.58 -7.38
C ARG A 143 -0.90 -11.05 -8.64
N GLU A 144 -1.32 -11.49 -9.81
CA GLU A 144 -0.84 -10.98 -11.09
C GLU A 144 -1.19 -9.50 -11.30
N TRP A 145 -2.40 -9.09 -10.91
CA TRP A 145 -2.77 -7.68 -10.95
C TRP A 145 -1.84 -6.86 -10.07
N VAL A 146 -1.72 -7.19 -8.81
CA VAL A 146 -0.94 -6.42 -7.83
C VAL A 146 0.54 -6.39 -8.18
N MET A 147 1.10 -7.52 -8.63
CA MET A 147 2.55 -7.61 -8.89
C MET A 147 2.97 -7.05 -10.26
N SER A 148 2.06 -6.95 -11.23
CA SER A 148 2.44 -6.53 -12.59
C SER A 148 1.36 -5.84 -13.42
N LYS A 149 0.18 -6.44 -13.58
CA LYS A 149 -0.81 -5.99 -14.56
C LYS A 149 -1.28 -4.56 -14.31
N THR A 150 -1.49 -4.16 -13.06
CA THR A 150 -1.88 -2.78 -12.74
C THR A 150 -0.81 -1.78 -13.15
N ALA A 151 0.45 -2.04 -12.84
CA ALA A 151 1.54 -1.16 -13.26
C ALA A 151 1.66 -1.06 -14.78
N LEU A 152 1.53 -2.19 -15.49
CA LEU A 152 1.53 -2.23 -16.96
C LEU A 152 0.34 -1.49 -17.59
N SER A 153 -0.78 -1.41 -16.90
CA SER A 153 -1.96 -0.67 -17.39
C SER A 153 -1.82 0.85 -17.22
N VAL A 154 -1.04 1.29 -16.23
CA VAL A 154 -0.89 2.71 -15.88
C VAL A 154 0.36 3.33 -16.51
N PHE A 155 1.48 2.61 -16.48
CA PHE A 155 2.75 3.10 -16.99
C PHE A 155 3.07 2.51 -18.36
N LYS A 156 3.66 3.34 -19.24
CA LYS A 156 4.22 2.88 -20.50
C LYS A 156 5.67 2.50 -20.26
N PHE A 157 6.01 1.26 -20.53
CA PHE A 157 7.39 0.75 -20.53
C PHE A 157 7.82 0.62 -21.98
N GLU A 158 8.92 1.30 -22.32
CA GLU A 158 9.59 1.20 -23.63
C GLU A 158 10.60 0.05 -23.62
#